data_552c9d2bea621801d0065485cab6a128
#
_entry.id   552c9d2bea621801d0065485cab6a128
#
_cell.length_a   1.000
_cell.length_b   1.000
_cell.length_c   1.000
_cell.angle_alpha   90.00
_cell.angle_beta   90.00
_cell.angle_gamma   90.00
#
_symmetry.space_group_name_H-M   'P 1'
#
loop_
_entity.id
_entity.type
_entity.pdbx_description
1 polymer ?
#
loop_
_entity_poly.entity_id
_entity_poly.type
_entity_poly.pdbx_seq_one_letter_code
_entity_poly.pdbx_strand_id
1 'polypeptide(L)'
;MRHLMNPLDFSVEELDKLFALADDIEKDPAKYAHKCDGKILATCFYEPSTRTRLSFESAMTRLGGRVIGFSDAASSSASKGESVSDTIRIISCYADICAMRHPKEGAPMVAAEKSLIPVINAGDGGHQHPTQTLADLQTIRSLHGDLNNFTIGLCGDLKFGRTVHSLINALVRYEGIKFIFISPEELKIPDYVTDMLREKGIPYEEVIRLEDVMPKLDLLYMTRVQKERFFNEEDYVRLKDFYVLTPEKMELAKPDMLVLHPLPRVNEISVEIDDDPRAAYFKQAQFGVYVRMALILTLLGLA
;
A
#
# COMPACT_ATOMS: atom_id res chain seq x y z
N MET A 1 20.21 -13.24 1.23
CA MET A 1 18.93 -13.06 1.93
C MET A 1 18.12 -12.03 1.16
N ARG A 2 16.81 -12.21 1.03
CA ARG A 2 15.94 -11.29 0.28
C ARG A 2 15.10 -10.43 1.24
N HIS A 3 14.92 -9.17 0.89
CA HIS A 3 14.12 -8.19 1.63
C HIS A 3 13.05 -7.62 0.69
N LEU A 4 12.07 -6.89 1.23
CA LEU A 4 11.17 -6.05 0.44
C LEU A 4 11.32 -4.60 0.90
N MET A 5 12.05 -3.79 0.15
CA MET A 5 12.26 -2.36 0.41
C MET A 5 11.41 -1.49 -0.51
N ASN A 6 11.22 -1.92 -1.75
CA ASN A 6 10.55 -1.20 -2.82
C ASN A 6 9.57 -2.15 -3.55
N PRO A 7 8.44 -1.68 -4.08
CA PRO A 7 7.55 -2.51 -4.91
C PRO A 7 8.25 -3.15 -6.13
N LEU A 8 9.36 -2.56 -6.59
CA LEU A 8 10.14 -3.04 -7.73
C LEU A 8 11.17 -4.13 -7.39
N ASP A 9 11.33 -4.51 -6.12
CA ASP A 9 12.27 -5.56 -5.70
C ASP A 9 11.86 -6.96 -6.17
N PHE A 10 10.61 -7.12 -6.61
CA PHE A 10 10.08 -8.30 -7.25
C PHE A 10 9.84 -8.05 -8.73
N SER A 11 10.25 -8.98 -9.61
CA SER A 11 9.87 -8.93 -11.02
C SER A 11 8.36 -9.15 -11.19
N VAL A 12 7.82 -8.90 -12.39
CA VAL A 12 6.40 -9.14 -12.67
C VAL A 12 6.07 -10.63 -12.48
N GLU A 13 6.92 -11.53 -12.96
CA GLU A 13 6.75 -12.98 -12.83
C GLU A 13 6.81 -13.45 -11.36
N GLU A 14 7.61 -12.78 -10.54
CA GLU A 14 7.66 -13.06 -9.11
C GLU A 14 6.41 -12.54 -8.38
N LEU A 15 5.89 -11.38 -8.80
CA LEU A 15 4.61 -10.87 -8.30
C LEU A 15 3.45 -11.80 -8.70
N ASP A 16 3.43 -12.32 -9.91
CA ASP A 16 2.41 -13.27 -10.35
C ASP A 16 2.39 -14.54 -9.49
N LYS A 17 3.58 -15.06 -9.14
CA LYS A 17 3.70 -16.20 -8.20
C LYS A 17 3.23 -15.84 -6.80
N LEU A 18 3.58 -14.64 -6.32
CA LEU A 18 3.16 -14.14 -5.01
C LEU A 18 1.64 -14.00 -4.94
N PHE A 19 1.02 -13.43 -5.97
CA PHE A 19 -0.42 -13.25 -6.05
C PHE A 19 -1.15 -14.59 -6.23
N ALA A 20 -0.62 -15.52 -7.02
CA ALA A 20 -1.17 -16.87 -7.12
C ALA A 20 -1.15 -17.60 -5.77
N LEU A 21 -0.08 -17.43 -4.97
CA LEU A 21 -0.01 -17.95 -3.61
C LEU A 21 -1.03 -17.28 -2.69
N ALA A 22 -1.22 -15.96 -2.81
CA ALA A 22 -2.23 -15.25 -2.04
C ALA A 22 -3.66 -15.72 -2.36
N ASP A 23 -3.97 -15.99 -3.64
CA ASP A 23 -5.25 -16.56 -4.07
C ASP A 23 -5.47 -17.98 -3.52
N ASP A 24 -4.42 -18.82 -3.47
CA ASP A 24 -4.51 -20.17 -2.90
C ASP A 24 -4.74 -20.12 -1.38
N ILE A 25 -4.07 -19.17 -0.70
CA ILE A 25 -4.30 -18.91 0.73
C ILE A 25 -5.73 -18.43 0.99
N GLU A 26 -6.28 -17.55 0.14
CA GLU A 26 -7.67 -17.08 0.27
C GLU A 26 -8.67 -18.23 0.12
N LYS A 27 -8.45 -19.11 -0.86
CA LYS A 27 -9.33 -20.28 -1.15
C LYS A 27 -9.31 -21.32 -0.04
N ASP A 28 -8.15 -21.60 0.52
CA ASP A 28 -7.97 -22.62 1.58
C ASP A 28 -6.96 -22.15 2.65
N PRO A 29 -7.38 -21.24 3.56
CA PRO A 29 -6.50 -20.76 4.62
C PRO A 29 -6.03 -21.85 5.58
N ALA A 30 -6.81 -22.93 5.75
CA ALA A 30 -6.46 -24.04 6.65
C ALA A 30 -5.20 -24.78 6.22
N LYS A 31 -4.98 -24.92 4.91
CA LYS A 31 -3.75 -25.49 4.32
C LYS A 31 -2.47 -24.80 4.79
N TYR A 32 -2.57 -23.53 5.14
CA TYR A 32 -1.43 -22.67 5.51
C TYR A 32 -1.31 -22.39 7.00
N ALA A 33 -2.28 -22.85 7.82
CA ALA A 33 -2.38 -22.52 9.24
C ALA A 33 -1.18 -22.96 10.11
N HIS A 34 -0.31 -23.85 9.61
CA HIS A 34 0.86 -24.39 10.30
C HIS A 34 2.18 -24.16 9.54
N LYS A 35 2.18 -23.37 8.48
CA LYS A 35 3.38 -23.14 7.65
C LYS A 35 4.48 -22.38 8.38
N CYS A 36 4.13 -21.54 9.36
CA CYS A 36 5.06 -20.77 10.17
C CYS A 36 5.13 -21.25 11.64
N ASP A 37 4.80 -22.53 11.92
CA ASP A 37 4.94 -23.06 13.27
C ASP A 37 6.38 -22.88 13.77
N GLY A 38 6.54 -22.34 14.98
CA GLY A 38 7.83 -22.03 15.58
C GLY A 38 8.51 -20.75 15.06
N LYS A 39 7.98 -20.08 14.02
CA LYS A 39 8.52 -18.84 13.48
C LYS A 39 8.01 -17.62 14.23
N ILE A 40 8.81 -16.56 14.26
CA ILE A 40 8.50 -15.30 14.93
C ILE A 40 8.65 -14.13 13.95
N LEU A 41 7.58 -13.34 13.81
CA LEU A 41 7.61 -12.03 13.15
C LEU A 41 7.86 -10.94 14.18
N ALA A 42 8.85 -10.07 13.93
CA ALA A 42 8.99 -8.82 14.66
C ALA A 42 8.27 -7.68 13.94
N THR A 43 7.35 -6.96 14.61
CA THR A 43 6.72 -5.74 14.14
C THR A 43 7.37 -4.53 14.80
N CYS A 44 8.34 -3.89 14.11
CA CYS A 44 9.12 -2.75 14.60
C CYS A 44 8.54 -1.44 14.04
N PHE A 45 7.53 -0.90 14.73
CA PHE A 45 6.81 0.30 14.29
C PHE A 45 7.27 1.52 15.11
N TYR A 46 8.06 2.40 14.50
CA TYR A 46 8.57 3.63 15.10
C TYR A 46 7.58 4.79 15.01
N GLU A 47 6.52 4.64 14.22
CA GLU A 47 5.38 5.55 14.16
C GLU A 47 4.07 4.75 14.19
N PRO A 48 2.98 5.31 14.75
CA PRO A 48 1.70 4.63 14.85
C PRO A 48 1.14 4.20 13.48
N SER A 49 0.72 2.94 13.37
CA SER A 49 0.04 2.40 12.20
C SER A 49 -0.82 1.20 12.58
N THR A 50 -2.08 1.45 12.89
CA THR A 50 -3.01 0.40 13.34
C THR A 50 -3.20 -0.68 12.28
N ARG A 51 -3.63 -0.29 11.07
CA ARG A 51 -3.98 -1.26 10.01
C ARG A 51 -2.80 -2.09 9.54
N THR A 52 -1.68 -1.45 9.20
CA THR A 52 -0.51 -2.16 8.68
C THR A 52 0.04 -3.14 9.71
N ARG A 53 0.16 -2.70 10.98
CA ARG A 53 0.65 -3.55 12.06
C ARG A 53 -0.28 -4.74 12.27
N LEU A 54 -1.57 -4.51 12.53
CA LEU A 54 -2.55 -5.58 12.77
C LEU A 54 -2.67 -6.54 11.57
N SER A 55 -2.51 -6.05 10.35
CA SER A 55 -2.52 -6.89 9.15
C SER A 55 -1.31 -7.84 9.10
N PHE A 56 -0.09 -7.38 9.45
CA PHE A 56 1.08 -8.25 9.56
C PHE A 56 0.96 -9.25 10.71
N GLU A 57 0.49 -8.80 11.87
CA GLU A 57 0.28 -9.66 13.04
C GLU A 57 -0.77 -10.73 12.74
N SER A 58 -1.90 -10.34 12.11
CA SER A 58 -2.92 -11.29 11.64
C SER A 58 -2.35 -12.28 10.62
N ALA A 59 -1.57 -11.80 9.63
CA ALA A 59 -0.97 -12.66 8.61
C ALA A 59 -0.07 -13.74 9.23
N MET A 60 0.85 -13.35 10.13
CA MET A 60 1.74 -14.30 10.79
C MET A 60 1.01 -15.28 11.70
N THR A 61 0.02 -14.79 12.46
CA THR A 61 -0.80 -15.62 13.34
C THR A 61 -1.61 -16.67 12.58
N ARG A 62 -2.19 -16.27 11.41
CA ARG A 62 -2.92 -17.19 10.52
C ARG A 62 -2.04 -18.26 9.90
N LEU A 63 -0.73 -18.02 9.80
CA LEU A 63 0.26 -18.99 9.33
C LEU A 63 0.78 -19.92 10.46
N GLY A 64 0.30 -19.78 11.71
CA GLY A 64 0.74 -20.55 12.86
C GLY A 64 1.96 -19.96 13.57
N GLY A 65 2.48 -18.82 13.12
CA GLY A 65 3.62 -18.15 13.73
C GLY A 65 3.24 -17.30 14.94
N ARG A 66 4.25 -16.68 15.53
CA ARG A 66 4.12 -15.78 16.69
C ARG A 66 4.58 -14.39 16.33
N VAL A 67 4.18 -13.40 17.14
CA VAL A 67 4.52 -12.00 16.91
C VAL A 67 5.10 -11.38 18.17
N ILE A 68 6.17 -10.61 18.01
CA ILE A 68 6.75 -9.71 19.00
C ILE A 68 6.90 -8.31 18.39
N GLY A 69 7.09 -7.27 19.18
CA GLY A 69 7.37 -5.95 18.61
C GLY A 69 6.94 -4.78 19.48
N PHE A 70 7.00 -3.59 18.90
CA PHE A 70 6.59 -2.34 19.51
C PHE A 70 5.80 -1.47 18.49
N SER A 71 5.01 -0.53 19.00
CA SER A 71 4.04 0.26 18.20
C SER A 71 4.42 1.73 18.01
N ASP A 72 5.45 2.20 18.70
CA ASP A 72 5.99 3.55 18.62
C ASP A 72 7.44 3.61 19.13
N ALA A 73 8.18 4.65 18.74
CA ALA A 73 9.57 4.83 19.14
C ALA A 73 9.73 5.06 20.66
N ALA A 74 8.74 5.67 21.32
CA ALA A 74 8.81 5.97 22.74
C ALA A 74 8.77 4.72 23.62
N SER A 75 8.11 3.65 23.14
CA SER A 75 8.03 2.34 23.80
C SER A 75 9.21 1.43 23.50
N SER A 76 10.23 1.89 22.77
CA SER A 76 11.40 1.12 22.34
C SER A 76 12.71 1.75 22.83
N SER A 77 13.83 1.03 22.65
CA SER A 77 15.18 1.54 22.95
C SER A 77 15.60 2.74 22.09
N ALA A 78 14.89 3.03 21.02
CA ALA A 78 15.10 4.25 20.22
C ALA A 78 14.92 5.52 21.05
N SER A 79 14.03 5.52 22.05
CA SER A 79 13.86 6.62 23.02
C SER A 79 15.13 6.91 23.84
N LYS A 80 16.05 5.96 23.95
CA LYS A 80 17.36 6.07 24.61
C LYS A 80 18.49 6.36 23.63
N GLY A 81 18.20 6.52 22.33
CA GLY A 81 19.18 6.81 21.28
C GLY A 81 19.75 5.58 20.57
N GLU A 82 19.15 4.38 20.73
CA GLU A 82 19.58 3.19 19.99
C GLU A 82 19.36 3.39 18.48
N SER A 83 20.37 3.04 17.68
CA SER A 83 20.32 3.15 16.25
C SER A 83 19.44 2.06 15.63
N VAL A 84 18.87 2.34 14.42
CA VAL A 84 18.14 1.35 13.62
C VAL A 84 19.03 0.12 13.34
N SER A 85 20.32 0.33 13.10
CA SER A 85 21.30 -0.74 12.85
C SER A 85 21.50 -1.66 14.05
N ASP A 86 21.51 -1.13 15.25
CA ASP A 86 21.65 -1.94 16.47
C ASP A 86 20.34 -2.63 16.79
N THR A 87 19.21 -1.90 16.70
CA THR A 87 17.88 -2.50 16.90
C THR A 87 17.68 -3.73 16.01
N ILE A 88 17.97 -3.63 14.70
CA ILE A 88 17.72 -4.78 13.81
C ILE A 88 18.63 -5.97 14.07
N ARG A 89 19.88 -5.73 14.53
CA ARG A 89 20.78 -6.81 14.94
C ARG A 89 20.25 -7.55 16.17
N ILE A 90 19.74 -6.82 17.15
CA ILE A 90 19.11 -7.42 18.34
C ILE A 90 17.82 -8.15 17.94
N ILE A 91 16.96 -7.56 17.11
CA ILE A 91 15.75 -8.21 16.61
C ILE A 91 16.08 -9.49 15.84
N SER A 92 17.19 -9.52 15.09
CA SER A 92 17.66 -10.72 14.39
C SER A 92 18.02 -11.89 15.32
N CYS A 93 18.27 -11.61 16.61
CA CYS A 93 18.47 -12.65 17.62
C CYS A 93 17.15 -13.23 18.15
N TYR A 94 16.02 -12.54 17.95
CA TYR A 94 14.73 -12.87 18.58
C TYR A 94 13.66 -13.30 17.57
N ALA A 95 13.80 -12.98 16.31
CA ALA A 95 12.79 -13.21 15.28
C ALA A 95 13.39 -13.82 14.01
N ASP A 96 12.53 -14.37 13.15
CA ASP A 96 12.88 -14.97 11.87
C ASP A 96 12.65 -14.01 10.70
N ILE A 97 11.81 -12.98 10.87
CA ILE A 97 11.46 -11.97 9.88
C ILE A 97 11.02 -10.69 10.60
N CYS A 98 11.26 -9.53 9.98
CA CYS A 98 10.92 -8.22 10.55
C CYS A 98 10.07 -7.40 9.58
N ALA A 99 8.95 -6.86 10.03
CA ALA A 99 8.21 -5.78 9.37
C ALA A 99 8.54 -4.47 10.09
N MET A 100 9.21 -3.55 9.38
CA MET A 100 9.66 -2.27 9.95
C MET A 100 8.89 -1.11 9.32
N ARG A 101 8.33 -0.24 10.16
CA ARG A 101 7.77 1.05 9.78
C ARG A 101 8.51 2.18 10.50
N HIS A 102 8.95 3.20 9.74
CA HIS A 102 9.79 4.26 10.29
C HIS A 102 9.42 5.63 9.71
N PRO A 103 9.46 6.74 10.50
CA PRO A 103 9.18 8.09 9.99
C PRO A 103 10.28 8.64 9.07
N LYS A 104 11.52 8.14 9.19
CA LYS A 104 12.65 8.55 8.32
C LYS A 104 12.72 7.68 7.08
N GLU A 105 12.80 8.32 5.94
CA GLU A 105 13.00 7.68 4.64
C GLU A 105 14.31 6.89 4.60
N GLY A 106 14.29 5.71 3.99
CA GLY A 106 15.44 4.81 3.90
C GLY A 106 15.82 4.04 5.17
N ALA A 107 15.19 4.29 6.32
CA ALA A 107 15.52 3.57 7.55
C ALA A 107 15.36 2.04 7.45
N PRO A 108 14.30 1.48 6.83
CA PRO A 108 14.21 0.04 6.59
C PRO A 108 15.33 -0.50 5.67
N MET A 109 15.84 0.30 4.74
CA MET A 109 16.97 -0.08 3.89
C MET A 109 18.27 -0.22 4.71
N VAL A 110 18.53 0.75 5.59
CA VAL A 110 19.65 0.67 6.56
C VAL A 110 19.52 -0.55 7.47
N ALA A 111 18.29 -0.86 7.90
CA ALA A 111 18.03 -2.08 8.67
C ALA A 111 18.35 -3.34 7.84
N ALA A 112 17.88 -3.42 6.60
CA ALA A 112 18.12 -4.55 5.71
C ALA A 112 19.61 -4.85 5.49
N GLU A 113 20.45 -3.81 5.35
CA GLU A 113 21.90 -3.95 5.21
C GLU A 113 22.59 -4.60 6.43
N LYS A 114 22.02 -4.44 7.62
CA LYS A 114 22.60 -4.93 8.90
C LYS A 114 21.90 -6.15 9.48
N SER A 115 20.79 -6.54 8.87
CA SER A 115 19.93 -7.63 9.34
C SER A 115 20.49 -9.01 9.01
N LEU A 116 20.24 -9.97 9.89
CA LEU A 116 20.47 -11.40 9.67
C LEU A 116 19.18 -12.16 9.33
N ILE A 117 18.06 -11.45 9.22
CA ILE A 117 16.73 -11.97 8.89
C ILE A 117 16.09 -11.12 7.78
N PRO A 118 15.11 -11.64 7.02
CA PRO A 118 14.37 -10.81 6.06
C PRO A 118 13.73 -9.59 6.70
N VAL A 119 13.82 -8.43 6.03
CA VAL A 119 13.18 -7.18 6.45
C VAL A 119 12.17 -6.77 5.39
N ILE A 120 10.99 -6.36 5.86
CA ILE A 120 9.90 -5.83 5.05
C ILE A 120 9.72 -4.36 5.40
N ASN A 121 9.83 -3.47 4.43
CA ASN A 121 9.44 -2.08 4.56
C ASN A 121 7.91 -1.97 4.68
N ALA A 122 7.41 -1.68 5.88
CA ALA A 122 5.99 -1.46 6.16
C ALA A 122 5.58 0.01 6.08
N GLY A 123 6.43 0.84 5.46
CA GLY A 123 6.28 2.28 5.23
C GLY A 123 7.42 3.08 5.84
N ASP A 124 8.05 3.95 5.04
CA ASP A 124 9.15 4.82 5.45
C ASP A 124 8.88 6.28 5.09
N GLY A 125 8.42 7.05 6.05
CA GLY A 125 8.14 8.48 5.91
C GLY A 125 7.22 8.82 4.76
N GLY A 126 7.64 9.71 3.88
CA GLY A 126 6.94 10.09 2.63
C GLY A 126 7.33 9.25 1.42
N HIS A 127 8.30 8.34 1.54
CA HIS A 127 8.99 7.71 0.42
C HIS A 127 8.24 6.50 -0.14
N GLN A 128 8.14 5.39 0.57
CA GLN A 128 7.61 4.13 0.05
C GLN A 128 6.61 3.45 0.99
N HIS A 129 5.67 2.71 0.40
CA HIS A 129 4.81 1.76 1.14
C HIS A 129 4.59 0.49 0.31
N PRO A 130 5.64 -0.33 0.10
CA PRO A 130 5.61 -1.44 -0.85
C PRO A 130 4.48 -2.44 -0.56
N THR A 131 4.20 -2.71 0.70
CA THR A 131 3.15 -3.67 1.07
C THR A 131 1.73 -3.15 0.87
N GLN A 132 1.52 -1.83 0.77
CA GLN A 132 0.26 -1.26 0.31
C GLN A 132 0.13 -1.46 -1.21
N THR A 133 1.20 -1.18 -1.95
CA THR A 133 1.22 -1.42 -3.41
C THR A 133 0.90 -2.88 -3.75
N LEU A 134 1.47 -3.85 -3.02
CA LEU A 134 1.13 -5.26 -3.22
C LEU A 134 -0.35 -5.56 -2.94
N ALA A 135 -0.93 -4.95 -1.90
CA ALA A 135 -2.37 -5.09 -1.61
C ALA A 135 -3.24 -4.46 -2.70
N ASP A 136 -2.83 -3.31 -3.23
CA ASP A 136 -3.52 -2.61 -4.32
C ASP A 136 -3.50 -3.46 -5.61
N LEU A 137 -2.32 -3.96 -6.01
CA LEU A 137 -2.18 -4.82 -7.19
C LEU A 137 -2.98 -6.12 -7.06
N GLN A 138 -2.92 -6.79 -5.91
CA GLN A 138 -3.72 -8.00 -5.65
C GLN A 138 -5.21 -7.70 -5.77
N THR A 139 -5.67 -6.57 -5.23
CA THR A 139 -7.07 -6.16 -5.29
C THR A 139 -7.52 -5.93 -6.73
N ILE A 140 -6.74 -5.17 -7.50
CA ILE A 140 -7.03 -4.90 -8.92
C ILE A 140 -7.08 -6.22 -9.67
N ARG A 141 -6.07 -7.07 -9.55
CA ARG A 141 -6.00 -8.36 -10.23
C ARG A 141 -7.18 -9.28 -9.88
N SER A 142 -7.56 -9.34 -8.60
CA SER A 142 -8.62 -10.25 -8.14
C SER A 142 -10.03 -9.78 -8.51
N LEU A 143 -10.28 -8.47 -8.60
CA LEU A 143 -11.60 -7.91 -8.84
C LEU A 143 -11.80 -7.41 -10.26
N HIS A 144 -10.77 -6.87 -10.91
CA HIS A 144 -10.80 -6.45 -12.32
C HIS A 144 -10.48 -7.61 -13.28
N GLY A 145 -9.70 -8.60 -12.83
CA GLY A 145 -9.35 -9.80 -13.59
C GLY A 145 -7.88 -9.87 -13.99
N ASP A 146 -7.26 -8.76 -14.35
CA ASP A 146 -5.83 -8.66 -14.63
C ASP A 146 -5.25 -7.27 -14.27
N LEU A 147 -3.97 -7.07 -14.56
CA LEU A 147 -3.27 -5.80 -14.32
C LEU A 147 -2.95 -5.04 -15.62
N ASN A 148 -3.63 -5.37 -16.72
CA ASN A 148 -3.43 -4.76 -18.03
C ASN A 148 -4.73 -4.10 -18.55
N ASN A 149 -4.58 -3.19 -19.52
CA ASN A 149 -5.66 -2.67 -20.35
C ASN A 149 -6.81 -2.00 -19.59
N PHE A 150 -6.51 -1.13 -18.61
CA PHE A 150 -7.52 -0.36 -17.89
C PHE A 150 -7.14 1.12 -17.74
N THR A 151 -8.14 1.93 -17.47
CA THR A 151 -7.99 3.34 -17.11
C THR A 151 -8.15 3.52 -15.61
N ILE A 152 -7.12 4.03 -14.93
CA ILE A 152 -7.15 4.33 -13.50
C ILE A 152 -7.18 5.82 -13.24
N GLY A 153 -8.20 6.29 -12.51
CA GLY A 153 -8.26 7.63 -11.93
C GLY A 153 -7.60 7.63 -10.55
N LEU A 154 -6.63 8.51 -10.34
CA LEU A 154 -5.98 8.75 -9.06
C LEU A 154 -6.46 10.11 -8.57
N CYS A 155 -7.22 10.15 -7.45
CA CYS A 155 -7.95 11.33 -7.03
C CYS A 155 -7.57 11.78 -5.62
N GLY A 156 -7.30 13.08 -5.43
CA GLY A 156 -7.04 13.72 -4.15
C GLY A 156 -5.65 14.32 -4.02
N ASP A 157 -4.90 13.94 -2.98
CA ASP A 157 -3.53 14.41 -2.75
C ASP A 157 -2.52 13.58 -3.56
N LEU A 158 -2.23 14.03 -4.78
CA LEU A 158 -1.27 13.35 -5.66
C LEU A 158 0.16 13.85 -5.46
N LYS A 159 0.33 15.00 -4.81
CA LYS A 159 1.64 15.60 -4.57
C LYS A 159 2.43 14.88 -3.48
N PHE A 160 1.77 14.56 -2.37
CA PHE A 160 2.39 13.94 -1.20
C PHE A 160 1.99 12.47 -1.01
N GLY A 161 1.14 11.96 -1.90
CA GLY A 161 0.56 10.62 -1.85
C GLY A 161 1.56 9.51 -2.18
N ARG A 162 2.40 9.08 -1.23
CA ARG A 162 3.38 8.01 -1.46
C ARG A 162 2.76 6.71 -1.99
N THR A 163 1.52 6.38 -1.59
CA THR A 163 0.81 5.20 -2.10
C THR A 163 0.49 5.33 -3.57
N VAL A 164 0.13 6.55 -4.03
CA VAL A 164 -0.10 6.88 -5.44
C VAL A 164 1.20 6.69 -6.24
N HIS A 165 2.29 7.30 -5.79
CA HIS A 165 3.58 7.23 -6.50
C HIS A 165 4.09 5.79 -6.59
N SER A 166 3.99 5.02 -5.49
CA SER A 166 4.39 3.61 -5.47
C SER A 166 3.52 2.75 -6.38
N LEU A 167 2.21 3.01 -6.43
CA LEU A 167 1.27 2.30 -7.30
C LEU A 167 1.54 2.60 -8.77
N ILE A 168 1.76 3.87 -9.15
CA ILE A 168 2.13 4.26 -10.51
C ILE A 168 3.40 3.53 -10.94
N ASN A 169 4.48 3.57 -10.12
CA ASN A 169 5.74 2.90 -10.41
C ASN A 169 5.58 1.38 -10.60
N ALA A 170 4.64 0.78 -9.91
CA ALA A 170 4.34 -0.65 -10.09
C ALA A 170 3.54 -0.90 -11.38
N LEU A 171 2.52 -0.09 -11.66
CA LEU A 171 1.61 -0.26 -12.80
C LEU A 171 2.26 0.03 -14.16
N VAL A 172 3.25 0.92 -14.23
CA VAL A 172 3.99 1.20 -15.48
C VAL A 172 4.77 0.02 -16.04
N ARG A 173 4.79 -1.11 -15.35
CA ARG A 173 5.38 -2.39 -15.81
C ARG A 173 4.39 -3.27 -16.56
N TYR A 174 3.11 -2.91 -16.55
CA TYR A 174 2.02 -3.63 -17.20
C TYR A 174 1.57 -2.90 -18.47
N GLU A 175 0.90 -3.59 -19.38
CA GLU A 175 0.54 -3.05 -20.68
C GLU A 175 -0.84 -2.38 -20.69
N GLY A 176 -1.03 -1.39 -21.56
CA GLY A 176 -2.33 -0.79 -21.84
C GLY A 176 -2.93 0.04 -20.68
N ILE A 177 -2.13 0.45 -19.70
CA ILE A 177 -2.59 1.29 -18.61
C ILE A 177 -2.70 2.75 -19.06
N LYS A 178 -3.81 3.39 -18.73
CA LYS A 178 -4.00 4.84 -18.86
C LYS A 178 -4.23 5.46 -17.49
N PHE A 179 -3.48 6.52 -17.18
CA PHE A 179 -3.64 7.26 -15.93
C PHE A 179 -4.47 8.53 -16.13
N ILE A 180 -5.37 8.81 -15.19
CA ILE A 180 -6.06 10.10 -15.08
C ILE A 180 -5.78 10.65 -13.69
N PHE A 181 -5.06 11.76 -13.63
CA PHE A 181 -4.72 12.46 -12.40
C PHE A 181 -5.79 13.51 -12.09
N ILE A 182 -6.47 13.36 -10.96
CA ILE A 182 -7.62 14.17 -10.56
C ILE A 182 -7.25 14.90 -9.28
N SER A 183 -6.84 16.16 -9.40
CA SER A 183 -6.36 16.94 -8.26
C SER A 183 -6.53 18.44 -8.49
N PRO A 184 -6.65 19.27 -7.43
CA PRO A 184 -6.46 20.70 -7.55
C PRO A 184 -4.99 21.01 -7.89
N GLU A 185 -4.73 22.18 -8.43
CA GLU A 185 -3.38 22.57 -8.91
C GLU A 185 -2.31 22.46 -7.82
N GLU A 186 -2.67 22.75 -6.56
CA GLU A 186 -1.76 22.72 -5.43
C GLU A 186 -1.32 21.31 -5.01
N LEU A 187 -2.14 20.30 -5.36
CA LEU A 187 -1.92 18.89 -5.01
C LEU A 187 -1.68 18.01 -6.23
N LYS A 188 -1.34 18.61 -7.37
CA LYS A 188 -1.10 17.88 -8.63
C LYS A 188 0.07 16.91 -8.51
N ILE A 189 0.05 15.93 -9.36
CA ILE A 189 1.13 14.95 -9.47
C ILE A 189 2.47 15.65 -9.78
N PRO A 190 3.58 15.28 -9.15
CA PRO A 190 4.90 15.89 -9.43
C PRO A 190 5.39 15.62 -10.85
N ASP A 191 6.08 16.59 -11.44
CA ASP A 191 6.55 16.55 -12.82
C ASP A 191 7.44 15.33 -13.13
N TYR A 192 8.23 14.85 -12.16
CA TYR A 192 9.06 13.65 -12.38
C TYR A 192 8.25 12.38 -12.69
N VAL A 193 6.99 12.30 -12.22
CA VAL A 193 6.08 11.19 -12.54
C VAL A 193 5.56 11.32 -13.97
N THR A 194 5.12 12.52 -14.35
CA THR A 194 4.63 12.77 -15.72
C THR A 194 5.75 12.66 -16.75
N ASP A 195 6.97 13.06 -16.41
CA ASP A 195 8.15 12.90 -17.27
C ASP A 195 8.45 11.41 -17.49
N MET A 196 8.46 10.61 -16.44
CA MET A 196 8.64 9.16 -16.54
C MET A 196 7.55 8.51 -17.42
N LEU A 197 6.29 8.92 -17.31
CA LEU A 197 5.20 8.40 -18.15
C LEU A 197 5.40 8.79 -19.63
N ARG A 198 5.81 10.03 -19.90
CA ARG A 198 6.13 10.50 -21.27
C ARG A 198 7.29 9.71 -21.87
N GLU A 199 8.38 9.51 -21.12
CA GLU A 199 9.53 8.72 -21.55
C GLU A 199 9.16 7.27 -21.90
N LYS A 200 8.22 6.68 -21.16
CA LYS A 200 7.71 5.33 -21.40
C LYS A 200 6.60 5.25 -22.45
N GLY A 201 6.11 6.39 -22.95
CA GLY A 201 5.00 6.41 -23.91
C GLY A 201 3.66 5.99 -23.30
N ILE A 202 3.49 6.09 -21.98
CA ILE A 202 2.27 5.70 -21.26
C ILE A 202 1.29 6.90 -21.26
N PRO A 203 0.04 6.72 -21.74
CA PRO A 203 -0.92 7.82 -21.83
C PRO A 203 -1.38 8.25 -20.43
N TYR A 204 -1.46 9.57 -20.23
CA TYR A 204 -2.06 10.16 -19.04
C TYR A 204 -2.84 11.45 -19.38
N GLU A 205 -3.73 11.82 -18.47
CA GLU A 205 -4.56 13.03 -18.52
C GLU A 205 -4.57 13.67 -17.13
N GLU A 206 -4.48 15.01 -17.03
CA GLU A 206 -4.61 15.76 -15.78
C GLU A 206 -5.91 16.56 -15.81
N VAL A 207 -6.73 16.41 -14.79
CA VAL A 207 -8.04 17.09 -14.69
C VAL A 207 -8.29 17.57 -13.25
N ILE A 208 -9.17 18.57 -13.13
CA ILE A 208 -9.56 19.10 -11.80
C ILE A 208 -10.86 18.44 -11.32
N ARG A 209 -11.81 18.18 -12.23
CA ARG A 209 -13.14 17.69 -11.85
C ARG A 209 -13.26 16.18 -12.01
N LEU A 210 -13.60 15.51 -10.93
CA LEU A 210 -13.83 14.07 -10.90
C LEU A 210 -14.97 13.65 -11.83
N GLU A 211 -16.07 14.42 -11.84
CA GLU A 211 -17.29 14.13 -12.60
C GLU A 211 -17.03 14.03 -14.11
N ASP A 212 -16.08 14.81 -14.64
CA ASP A 212 -15.79 14.87 -16.07
C ASP A 212 -15.14 13.57 -16.61
N VAL A 213 -14.60 12.74 -15.71
CA VAL A 213 -13.87 11.54 -16.09
C VAL A 213 -14.46 10.24 -15.54
N MET A 214 -15.42 10.30 -14.61
CA MET A 214 -16.05 9.10 -14.02
C MET A 214 -16.50 8.07 -15.08
N PRO A 215 -17.13 8.45 -16.22
CA PRO A 215 -17.54 7.48 -17.23
C PRO A 215 -16.39 6.76 -17.96
N LYS A 216 -15.16 7.29 -17.86
CA LYS A 216 -13.97 6.73 -18.53
C LYS A 216 -13.23 5.72 -17.66
N LEU A 217 -13.46 5.74 -16.34
CA LEU A 217 -12.66 4.99 -15.36
C LEU A 217 -13.09 3.53 -15.27
N ASP A 218 -12.12 2.64 -15.21
CA ASP A 218 -12.27 1.25 -14.78
C ASP A 218 -11.95 1.11 -13.27
N LEU A 219 -11.03 1.94 -12.80
CA LEU A 219 -10.60 2.01 -11.42
C LEU A 219 -10.55 3.46 -10.94
N LEU A 220 -11.06 3.73 -9.75
CA LEU A 220 -10.91 5.00 -9.04
C LEU A 220 -10.17 4.76 -7.73
N TYR A 221 -8.96 5.30 -7.61
CA TYR A 221 -8.15 5.26 -6.40
C TYR A 221 -8.25 6.61 -5.69
N MET A 222 -9.04 6.64 -4.62
CA MET A 222 -9.23 7.84 -3.80
C MET A 222 -8.13 7.96 -2.74
N THR A 223 -7.69 9.19 -2.47
CA THR A 223 -6.76 9.48 -1.37
C THR A 223 -7.28 10.65 -0.54
N ARG A 224 -7.02 10.63 0.75
CA ARG A 224 -7.32 11.77 1.61
C ARG A 224 -6.29 12.88 1.44
N VAL A 225 -6.70 14.11 1.68
CA VAL A 225 -5.79 15.25 1.84
C VAL A 225 -5.10 15.13 3.20
N GLN A 226 -3.77 15.07 3.22
CA GLN A 226 -2.98 14.76 4.42
C GLN A 226 -2.67 16.04 5.21
N LYS A 227 -3.43 16.31 6.29
CA LYS A 227 -3.23 17.51 7.15
C LYS A 227 -1.77 17.66 7.60
N GLU A 228 -1.13 16.56 7.93
CA GLU A 228 0.25 16.49 8.42
C GLU A 228 1.33 16.95 7.42
N ARG A 229 0.95 17.24 6.17
CA ARG A 229 1.84 17.69 5.09
C ARG A 229 1.71 19.17 4.77
N PHE A 230 0.74 19.86 5.37
CA PHE A 230 0.52 21.28 5.13
C PHE A 230 1.25 22.13 6.17
N PHE A 231 1.97 23.15 5.71
CA PHE A 231 2.58 24.16 6.55
C PHE A 231 1.54 25.20 7.06
N ASN A 232 0.47 25.43 6.26
CA ASN A 232 -0.59 26.36 6.54
C ASN A 232 -1.92 25.60 6.73
N GLU A 233 -2.57 25.81 7.89
CA GLU A 233 -3.85 25.18 8.19
C GLU A 233 -4.99 25.68 7.30
N GLU A 234 -4.91 26.94 6.82
CA GLU A 234 -5.91 27.51 5.91
C GLU A 234 -5.96 26.78 4.58
N ASP A 235 -4.80 26.42 4.02
CA ASP A 235 -4.72 25.65 2.78
C ASP A 235 -5.30 24.25 2.97
N TYR A 236 -5.02 23.59 4.07
CA TYR A 236 -5.64 22.31 4.39
C TYR A 236 -7.17 22.42 4.49
N VAL A 237 -7.69 23.40 5.23
CA VAL A 237 -9.15 23.59 5.40
C VAL A 237 -9.83 23.83 4.05
N ARG A 238 -9.20 24.57 3.14
CA ARG A 238 -9.72 24.83 1.79
C ARG A 238 -9.74 23.58 0.90
N LEU A 239 -8.76 22.68 1.05
CA LEU A 239 -8.55 21.54 0.15
C LEU A 239 -9.09 20.22 0.68
N LYS A 240 -9.25 20.06 2.00
CA LYS A 240 -9.63 18.79 2.62
C LYS A 240 -10.94 18.17 2.12
N ASP A 241 -11.89 19.02 1.71
CA ASP A 241 -13.22 18.62 1.25
C ASP A 241 -13.40 18.84 -0.27
N PHE A 242 -12.30 19.04 -1.00
CA PHE A 242 -12.34 19.34 -2.43
C PHE A 242 -12.92 18.18 -3.24
N TYR A 243 -12.58 16.96 -2.86
CA TYR A 243 -13.16 15.75 -3.45
C TYR A 243 -13.91 14.95 -2.39
N VAL A 244 -15.21 14.82 -2.59
CA VAL A 244 -16.05 13.88 -1.84
C VAL A 244 -16.74 13.01 -2.87
N LEU A 245 -16.46 11.70 -2.83
CA LEU A 245 -17.18 10.73 -3.64
C LEU A 245 -18.53 10.46 -2.99
N THR A 246 -19.61 10.76 -3.72
CA THR A 246 -21.00 10.60 -3.26
C THR A 246 -21.76 9.59 -4.12
N PRO A 247 -22.94 9.08 -3.70
CA PRO A 247 -23.78 8.21 -4.52
C PRO A 247 -24.10 8.81 -5.89
N GLU A 248 -24.39 10.12 -5.96
CA GLU A 248 -24.73 10.81 -7.24
C GLU A 248 -23.53 10.81 -8.20
N LYS A 249 -22.31 10.93 -7.69
CA LYS A 249 -21.11 10.80 -8.53
C LYS A 249 -20.89 9.36 -8.98
N MET A 250 -21.22 8.38 -8.14
CA MET A 250 -21.16 6.97 -8.51
C MET A 250 -22.13 6.59 -9.62
N GLU A 251 -23.25 7.32 -9.80
CA GLU A 251 -24.18 7.13 -10.93
C GLU A 251 -23.54 7.45 -12.29
N LEU A 252 -22.51 8.30 -12.31
CA LEU A 252 -21.77 8.64 -13.53
C LEU A 252 -20.76 7.59 -13.94
N ALA A 253 -20.41 6.68 -13.03
CA ALA A 253 -19.37 5.68 -13.23
C ALA A 253 -19.88 4.48 -14.02
N LYS A 254 -18.93 3.71 -14.59
CA LYS A 254 -19.24 2.41 -15.17
C LYS A 254 -19.83 1.47 -14.12
N PRO A 255 -20.71 0.54 -14.50
CA PRO A 255 -21.31 -0.42 -13.56
C PRO A 255 -20.30 -1.34 -12.86
N ASP A 256 -19.15 -1.56 -13.49
CA ASP A 256 -18.06 -2.43 -13.05
C ASP A 256 -16.82 -1.68 -12.57
N MET A 257 -16.87 -0.32 -12.50
CA MET A 257 -15.77 0.47 -11.96
C MET A 257 -15.49 0.08 -10.50
N LEU A 258 -14.21 -0.09 -10.13
CA LEU A 258 -13.83 -0.37 -8.75
C LEU A 258 -13.35 0.90 -8.05
N VAL A 259 -13.79 1.10 -6.81
CA VAL A 259 -13.32 2.18 -5.92
C VAL A 259 -12.35 1.62 -4.91
N LEU A 260 -11.11 2.11 -4.94
CA LEU A 260 -10.01 1.74 -4.06
C LEU A 260 -9.64 2.90 -3.14
N HIS A 261 -9.14 2.59 -1.95
CA HIS A 261 -8.64 3.58 -0.99
C HIS A 261 -7.67 2.93 0.00
N PRO A 262 -6.47 3.50 0.25
CA PRO A 262 -5.49 2.89 1.17
C PRO A 262 -5.90 2.97 2.64
N LEU A 263 -6.95 3.73 2.96
CA LEU A 263 -7.44 4.00 4.31
C LEU A 263 -6.34 4.62 5.24
N PRO A 264 -6.72 5.41 6.27
CA PRO A 264 -8.10 5.74 6.66
C PRO A 264 -8.73 6.75 5.73
N ARG A 265 -10.02 6.63 5.48
CA ARG A 265 -10.81 7.74 4.94
C ARG A 265 -11.27 8.64 6.10
N VAL A 266 -11.53 9.90 5.79
CA VAL A 266 -12.17 10.87 6.69
C VAL A 266 -13.54 11.21 6.13
N ASN A 267 -13.60 12.01 5.06
CA ASN A 267 -14.84 12.47 4.42
C ASN A 267 -14.77 12.40 2.87
N GLU A 268 -13.65 12.00 2.31
CA GLU A 268 -13.44 11.94 0.86
C GLU A 268 -14.22 10.81 0.17
N ILE A 269 -14.77 9.88 0.92
CA ILE A 269 -15.76 8.90 0.45
C ILE A 269 -16.93 8.90 1.42
N SER A 270 -18.12 9.18 0.93
CA SER A 270 -19.37 9.13 1.70
C SER A 270 -19.63 7.71 2.23
N VAL A 271 -20.17 7.61 3.44
CA VAL A 271 -20.46 6.31 4.07
C VAL A 271 -21.56 5.53 3.34
N GLU A 272 -22.44 6.22 2.62
CA GLU A 272 -23.51 5.61 1.82
C GLU A 272 -22.99 4.75 0.66
N ILE A 273 -21.69 4.92 0.30
CA ILE A 273 -21.04 4.11 -0.74
C ILE A 273 -20.57 2.75 -0.21
N ASP A 274 -20.49 2.55 1.10
CA ASP A 274 -19.93 1.32 1.68
C ASP A 274 -20.66 0.05 1.23
N ASP A 275 -21.94 0.15 0.94
CA ASP A 275 -22.78 -0.97 0.47
C ASP A 275 -22.84 -1.06 -1.08
N ASP A 276 -22.21 -0.14 -1.82
CA ASP A 276 -22.10 -0.24 -3.28
C ASP A 276 -21.15 -1.40 -3.64
N PRO A 277 -21.56 -2.33 -4.51
CA PRO A 277 -20.72 -3.47 -4.90
C PRO A 277 -19.37 -3.07 -5.54
N ARG A 278 -19.25 -1.84 -6.03
CA ARG A 278 -18.02 -1.26 -6.58
C ARG A 278 -17.05 -0.75 -5.50
N ALA A 279 -17.49 -0.61 -4.24
CA ALA A 279 -16.67 -0.19 -3.11
C ALA A 279 -15.71 -1.32 -2.68
N ALA A 280 -14.49 -1.29 -3.19
CA ALA A 280 -13.52 -2.36 -2.99
C ALA A 280 -12.55 -2.14 -1.81
N TYR A 281 -12.53 -0.98 -1.18
CA TYR A 281 -11.50 -0.57 -0.20
C TYR A 281 -11.49 -1.42 1.09
N PHE A 282 -12.58 -2.03 1.51
CA PHE A 282 -12.55 -2.98 2.64
C PHE A 282 -12.05 -4.36 2.20
N LYS A 283 -12.42 -4.82 1.00
CA LYS A 283 -11.83 -6.03 0.39
C LYS A 283 -10.33 -5.85 0.16
N GLN A 284 -9.90 -4.66 -0.27
CA GLN A 284 -8.48 -4.29 -0.42
C GLN A 284 -7.70 -4.48 0.90
N ALA A 285 -8.28 -4.10 2.04
CA ALA A 285 -7.68 -4.36 3.35
C ALA A 285 -7.57 -5.87 3.65
N GLN A 286 -8.58 -6.66 3.27
CA GLN A 286 -8.59 -8.12 3.43
C GLN A 286 -7.55 -8.80 2.52
N PHE A 287 -7.52 -8.46 1.22
CA PHE A 287 -6.48 -8.94 0.29
C PHE A 287 -5.07 -8.58 0.77
N GLY A 288 -4.92 -7.44 1.44
CA GLY A 288 -3.68 -7.07 2.10
C GLY A 288 -3.21 -8.08 3.14
N VAL A 289 -4.10 -8.81 3.82
CA VAL A 289 -3.70 -9.88 4.75
C VAL A 289 -3.16 -11.09 3.98
N TYR A 290 -3.87 -11.55 2.94
CA TYR A 290 -3.46 -12.71 2.15
C TYR A 290 -2.13 -12.47 1.43
N VAL A 291 -1.95 -11.29 0.85
CA VAL A 291 -0.68 -10.93 0.20
C VAL A 291 0.48 -10.85 1.20
N ARG A 292 0.23 -10.40 2.43
CA ARG A 292 1.25 -10.40 3.49
C ARG A 292 1.57 -11.81 3.97
N MET A 293 0.58 -12.71 4.02
CA MET A 293 0.83 -14.13 4.29
C MET A 293 1.72 -14.74 3.21
N ALA A 294 1.39 -14.54 1.93
CA ALA A 294 2.21 -15.00 0.81
C ALA A 294 3.62 -14.41 0.84
N LEU A 295 3.77 -13.12 1.14
CA LEU A 295 5.06 -12.44 1.26
C LEU A 295 5.92 -13.02 2.39
N ILE A 296 5.34 -13.27 3.56
CA ILE A 296 6.03 -13.89 4.70
C ILE A 296 6.55 -15.27 4.30
N LEU A 297 5.69 -16.11 3.70
CA LEU A 297 6.08 -17.44 3.25
C LEU A 297 7.21 -17.39 2.21
N THR A 298 7.09 -16.49 1.23
CA THR A 298 8.11 -16.31 0.17
C THR A 298 9.46 -15.89 0.75
N LEU A 299 9.48 -14.91 1.66
CA LEU A 299 10.72 -14.41 2.24
C LEU A 299 11.37 -15.40 3.23
N LEU A 300 10.57 -16.26 3.87
CA LEU A 300 11.05 -17.34 4.74
C LEU A 300 11.42 -18.63 3.96
N GLY A 301 11.13 -18.69 2.64
CA GLY A 301 11.35 -19.89 1.85
C GLY A 301 10.41 -21.05 2.21
N LEU A 302 9.17 -20.75 2.59
CA LEU A 302 8.12 -21.68 3.03
C LEU A 302 6.90 -21.71 2.08
N ALA A 303 7.01 -21.02 0.94
CA ALA A 303 5.96 -20.93 -0.07
C ALA A 303 5.64 -22.26 -0.75
#